data_d768ad5f369bb4100efae4b0b6f27fbf
#
_entry.id   d768ad5f369bb4100efae4b0b6f27fbf
#
_cell.length_a   1.000
_cell.length_b   1.000
_cell.length_c   1.000
_cell.angle_alpha   90.00
_cell.angle_beta   90.00
_cell.angle_gamma   90.00
#
_symmetry.space_group_name_H-M   'P 1'
#
loop_
_entity.id
_entity.type
_entity.pdbx_description
1 polymer ?
#
loop_
_entity_poly.entity_id
_entity_poly.type
_entity_poly.pdbx_seq_one_letter_code
_entity_poly.pdbx_strand_id
1 'polypeptide(L)'
;MHFISKILIVIIALFHLYFLWLEMFAWTTSAKKVFRTIPEDLFEKTKVLAANQGLYNGFLSAGLLWSLAISDEIWSRNIAIFFLCCVTDA
;
A
#
# COMPACT_ATOMS: atom_id res chain seq x y z
N MET A 1 -10.01 4.26 -18.42
CA MET A 1 -9.53 5.36 -17.57
C MET A 1 -8.56 6.26 -18.34
N HIS A 2 -8.49 7.51 -17.93
CA HIS A 2 -7.57 8.46 -18.50
C HIS A 2 -6.11 8.05 -18.23
N PHE A 3 -5.20 8.34 -19.15
CA PHE A 3 -3.79 7.96 -19.05
C PHE A 3 -3.13 8.48 -17.77
N ILE A 4 -3.38 9.75 -17.42
CA ILE A 4 -2.83 10.36 -16.20
C ILE A 4 -3.36 9.65 -14.96
N SER A 5 -4.64 9.29 -14.94
CA SER A 5 -5.23 8.55 -13.82
C SER A 5 -4.57 7.18 -13.63
N LYS A 6 -4.27 6.48 -14.72
CA LYS A 6 -3.56 5.19 -14.66
C LYS A 6 -2.16 5.34 -14.08
N ILE A 7 -1.44 6.38 -14.46
CA ILE A 7 -0.10 6.65 -13.93
C ILE A 7 -0.17 6.92 -12.43
N LEU A 8 -1.12 7.74 -11.98
CA LEU A 8 -1.30 8.06 -10.56
C LEU A 8 -1.63 6.80 -9.75
N ILE A 9 -2.48 5.92 -10.27
CA ILE A 9 -2.84 4.66 -9.61
C ILE A 9 -1.61 3.76 -9.48
N VAL A 10 -0.79 3.66 -10.52
CA VAL A 10 0.45 2.87 -10.46
C VAL A 10 1.39 3.42 -9.41
N ILE A 11 1.55 4.74 -9.33
CA ILE A 11 2.41 5.37 -8.32
C ILE A 11 1.92 5.06 -6.92
N ILE A 12 0.61 5.21 -6.67
CA ILE A 12 0.01 4.90 -5.37
C ILE A 12 0.22 3.42 -5.01
N ALA A 13 0.00 2.51 -5.97
CA ALA A 13 0.21 1.08 -5.74
C ALA A 13 1.66 0.77 -5.41
N LEU A 14 2.62 1.41 -6.06
CA LEU A 14 4.05 1.20 -5.79
C LEU A 14 4.42 1.69 -4.39
N PHE A 15 3.88 2.83 -3.95
CA PHE A 15 4.10 3.29 -2.57
C PHE A 15 3.57 2.29 -1.55
N HIS A 16 2.40 1.71 -1.79
CA HIS A 16 1.83 0.73 -0.88
C HIS A 16 2.60 -0.58 -0.88
N LEU A 17 3.18 -1.00 -2.01
CA LEU A 17 4.09 -2.14 -2.06
C LEU A 17 5.36 -1.88 -1.26
N TYR A 18 5.90 -0.66 -1.32
CA TYR A 18 7.05 -0.27 -0.51
C TYR A 18 6.72 -0.33 0.98
N PHE A 19 5.57 0.19 1.38
CA PHE A 19 5.11 0.11 2.78
C PHE A 19 4.90 -1.33 3.22
N LEU A 20 4.36 -2.20 2.35
CA LEU A 20 4.25 -3.62 2.63
C LEU A 20 5.62 -4.20 2.98
N TRP A 21 6.63 -3.92 2.16
CA TRP A 21 7.98 -4.43 2.40
C TRP A 21 8.52 -3.94 3.74
N LEU A 22 8.39 -2.64 4.02
CA LEU A 22 8.85 -2.07 5.29
C LEU A 22 8.14 -2.71 6.49
N GLU A 23 6.84 -2.89 6.39
CA GLU A 23 6.02 -3.29 7.52
C GLU A 23 6.03 -4.80 7.76
N MET A 24 6.16 -5.61 6.71
CA MET A 24 6.16 -7.07 6.85
C MET A 24 7.56 -7.67 6.98
N PHE A 25 8.52 -7.19 6.21
CA PHE A 25 9.81 -7.85 6.07
C PHE A 25 10.98 -7.06 6.62
N ALA A 26 10.88 -5.76 6.71
CA ALA A 26 11.99 -4.90 7.09
C ALA A 26 11.66 -4.00 8.29
N TRP A 27 10.62 -4.31 9.07
CA TRP A 27 10.18 -3.46 10.17
C TRP A 27 11.27 -3.28 11.23
N THR A 28 11.94 -4.36 11.60
CA THR A 28 12.97 -4.33 12.63
C THR A 28 14.36 -3.97 12.10
N THR A 29 14.50 -3.74 10.79
CA THR A 29 15.77 -3.40 10.15
C THR A 29 15.67 -2.07 9.41
N SER A 30 15.27 -2.09 8.13
CA SER A 30 15.25 -0.89 7.28
C SER A 30 14.28 0.17 7.76
N ALA A 31 13.14 -0.22 8.35
CA ALA A 31 12.17 0.74 8.87
C ALA A 31 12.74 1.59 10.00
N LYS A 32 13.67 1.06 10.81
CA LYS A 32 14.36 1.84 11.84
C LYS A 32 15.12 3.01 11.26
N LYS A 33 15.64 2.87 10.05
CA LYS A 33 16.35 3.93 9.35
C LYS A 33 15.41 4.99 8.78
N VAL A 34 14.21 4.57 8.38
CA VAL A 34 13.19 5.45 7.80
C VAL A 34 12.45 6.21 8.90
N PHE A 35 12.03 5.51 9.96
CA PHE A 35 11.29 6.10 11.08
C PHE A 35 12.19 6.31 12.29
N ARG A 36 13.13 7.23 12.18
CA ARG A 36 14.17 7.46 13.22
C ARG A 36 13.60 8.02 14.54
N THR A 37 12.41 8.59 14.50
CA THR A 37 11.79 9.17 15.70
C THR A 37 11.16 8.12 16.61
N ILE A 38 11.03 6.87 16.16
CA ILE A 38 10.46 5.78 16.94
C ILE A 38 11.57 5.07 17.71
N PRO A 39 11.43 4.87 19.06
CA PRO A 39 12.40 4.11 19.83
C PRO A 39 12.58 2.68 19.29
N GLU A 40 13.80 2.16 19.31
CA GLU A 40 14.12 0.85 18.73
C GLU A 40 13.32 -0.30 19.33
N ASP A 41 13.08 -0.29 20.64
CA ASP A 41 12.33 -1.36 21.30
C ASP A 41 10.88 -1.42 20.85
N LEU A 42 10.29 -0.30 20.41
CA LEU A 42 8.94 -0.29 19.89
C LEU A 42 8.82 -1.02 18.55
N PHE A 43 9.88 -1.08 17.74
CA PHE A 43 9.86 -1.84 16.49
C PHE A 43 9.63 -3.33 16.75
N GLU A 44 10.29 -3.89 17.77
CA GLU A 44 10.10 -5.29 18.13
C GLU A 44 8.69 -5.53 18.70
N LYS A 45 8.21 -4.64 19.57
CA LYS A 45 6.90 -4.77 20.22
C LYS A 45 5.74 -4.63 19.24
N THR A 46 5.92 -3.86 18.15
CA THR A 46 4.87 -3.60 17.16
C THR A 46 5.02 -4.42 15.89
N LYS A 47 5.93 -5.40 15.87
CA LYS A 47 6.22 -6.20 14.67
C LYS A 47 4.98 -6.87 14.08
N VAL A 48 4.14 -7.46 14.93
CA VAL A 48 2.92 -8.13 14.46
C VAL A 48 1.92 -7.12 13.90
N LEU A 49 1.76 -5.98 14.56
CA LEU A 49 0.89 -4.91 14.08
C LEU A 49 1.38 -4.35 12.74
N ALA A 50 2.69 -4.17 12.60
CA ALA A 50 3.28 -3.71 11.35
C ALA A 50 3.08 -4.72 10.22
N ALA A 51 3.20 -6.01 10.50
CA ALA A 51 2.94 -7.06 9.51
C ALA A 51 1.49 -7.03 9.03
N ASN A 52 0.53 -6.83 9.94
CA ASN A 52 -0.88 -6.71 9.57
C ASN A 52 -1.14 -5.47 8.70
N GLN A 53 -0.51 -4.34 9.01
CA GLN A 53 -0.59 -3.14 8.19
C GLN A 53 0.03 -3.36 6.81
N GLY A 54 1.16 -4.07 6.75
CA GLY A 54 1.79 -4.42 5.49
C GLY A 54 0.89 -5.29 4.62
N LEU A 55 0.19 -6.26 5.20
CA LEU A 55 -0.77 -7.09 4.49
C LEU A 55 -1.90 -6.23 3.92
N TYR A 56 -2.42 -5.28 4.70
CA TYR A 56 -3.45 -4.35 4.24
C TYR A 56 -2.94 -3.50 3.07
N ASN A 57 -1.73 -2.97 3.16
CA ASN A 57 -1.11 -2.21 2.06
C ASN A 57 -0.94 -3.06 0.81
N GLY A 58 -0.58 -4.33 0.96
CA GLY A 58 -0.50 -5.28 -0.15
C GLY A 58 -1.85 -5.51 -0.82
N PHE A 59 -2.90 -5.63 -0.03
CA PHE A 59 -4.27 -5.76 -0.53
C PHE A 59 -4.69 -4.53 -1.33
N LEU A 60 -4.40 -3.33 -0.83
CA LEU A 60 -4.69 -2.09 -1.54
C LEU A 60 -3.93 -1.99 -2.87
N SER A 61 -2.65 -2.34 -2.87
CA SER A 61 -1.83 -2.38 -4.09
C SER A 61 -2.40 -3.35 -5.12
N ALA A 62 -2.71 -4.58 -4.68
CA ALA A 62 -3.26 -5.61 -5.55
C ALA A 62 -4.59 -5.15 -6.16
N GLY A 63 -5.45 -4.52 -5.37
CA GLY A 63 -6.74 -4.02 -5.84
C GLY A 63 -6.58 -2.91 -6.87
N LEU A 64 -5.69 -1.96 -6.63
CA LEU A 64 -5.43 -0.88 -7.58
C LEU A 64 -4.86 -1.40 -8.90
N LEU A 65 -3.90 -2.32 -8.83
CA LEU A 65 -3.33 -2.93 -10.03
C LEU A 65 -4.37 -3.77 -10.77
N TRP A 66 -5.23 -4.47 -10.05
CA TRP A 66 -6.33 -5.22 -10.65
C TRP A 66 -7.28 -4.30 -11.40
N SER A 67 -7.57 -3.11 -10.88
CA SER A 67 -8.42 -2.14 -11.58
C SER A 67 -7.85 -1.76 -12.95
N LEU A 68 -6.52 -1.71 -13.07
CA LEU A 68 -5.86 -1.39 -14.34
C LEU A 68 -5.88 -2.56 -15.32
N ALA A 69 -5.98 -3.80 -14.82
CA ALA A 69 -5.98 -5.00 -15.65
C ALA A 69 -7.37 -5.31 -16.25
N ILE A 70 -8.43 -4.70 -15.71
CA ILE A 70 -9.80 -4.94 -16.19
C ILE A 70 -10.00 -4.19 -17.50
N SER A 71 -10.47 -4.90 -18.53
CA SER A 71 -10.72 -4.32 -19.85
C SER A 71 -12.01 -3.51 -19.94
N ASP A 72 -12.99 -3.79 -19.07
CA ASP A 72 -14.24 -3.01 -18.99
C ASP A 72 -13.97 -1.69 -18.28
N GLU A 73 -14.15 -0.58 -18.98
CA GLU A 73 -13.80 0.73 -18.46
C GLU A 73 -14.64 1.16 -17.26
N ILE A 74 -15.93 0.79 -17.24
CA ILE A 74 -16.84 1.13 -16.14
C ILE A 74 -16.40 0.39 -14.87
N TRP A 75 -16.17 -0.92 -14.96
CA TRP A 75 -15.73 -1.72 -13.82
C TRP A 75 -14.34 -1.33 -13.35
N SER A 76 -13.42 -1.07 -14.29
CA SER A 76 -12.08 -0.60 -13.96
C SER A 76 -12.14 0.67 -13.12
N ARG A 77 -12.95 1.64 -13.54
CA ARG A 77 -13.11 2.91 -12.81
C ARG A 77 -13.75 2.70 -11.45
N ASN A 78 -14.79 1.86 -11.37
CA ASN A 78 -15.49 1.60 -10.10
C ASN A 78 -14.58 0.94 -9.08
N ILE A 79 -13.80 -0.04 -9.50
CA ILE A 79 -12.84 -0.73 -8.62
C ILE A 79 -11.74 0.23 -8.17
N ALA A 80 -11.21 1.05 -9.08
CA ALA A 80 -10.20 2.04 -8.74
C ALA A 80 -10.73 3.03 -7.71
N ILE A 81 -11.96 3.53 -7.87
CA ILE A 81 -12.58 4.46 -6.92
C ILE A 81 -12.74 3.79 -5.56
N PHE A 82 -13.19 2.54 -5.51
CA PHE A 82 -13.33 1.80 -4.26
C PHE A 82 -11.99 1.72 -3.51
N PHE A 83 -10.94 1.28 -4.19
CA PHE A 83 -9.62 1.14 -3.55
C PHE A 83 -8.98 2.47 -3.20
N LEU A 84 -9.21 3.52 -3.99
CA LEU A 84 -8.74 4.86 -3.64
C LEU A 84 -9.45 5.39 -2.39
N CYS A 85 -10.74 5.09 -2.23
CA CYS A 85 -11.45 5.41 -0.98
C CYS A 85 -10.84 4.65 0.21
N CYS A 86 -10.47 3.39 0.03
CA CYS A 86 -9.79 2.61 1.07
C CYS A 86 -8.43 3.23 1.43
N VAL A 87 -7.69 3.72 0.43
CA VAL A 87 -6.40 4.39 0.67
C VAL A 87 -6.56 5.65 1.51
N THR A 88 -7.60 6.46 1.26
CA THR A 88 -7.83 7.67 2.04
C THR A 88 -8.22 7.38 3.48
N ASP A 89 -8.82 6.23 3.74
CA ASP A 89 -9.20 5.80 5.10
C ASP A 89 -8.06 5.12 5.85
N ALA A 90 -7.02 4.75 5.16
CA ALA A 90 -5.88 4.03 5.76
C ALA A 90 -4.86 4.98 6.50
#